data_0436f0be08e798885ae0c287887b84c9
#
_entry.id   0436f0be08e798885ae0c287887b84c9
#
_cell.length_a   1.000
_cell.length_b   1.000
_cell.length_c   1.000
_cell.angle_alpha   90.00
_cell.angle_beta   90.00
_cell.angle_gamma   90.00
#
_symmetry.space_group_name_H-M   'P 1'
#
loop_
_entity.id
_entity.type
_entity.pdbx_description
1 polymer ?
#
loop_
_entity_poly.entity_id
_entity_poly.type
_entity_poly.pdbx_seq_one_letter_code
_entity_poly.pdbx_strand_id
1 'polypeptide(L)'
;MLTTPEQPLVSIIIRSMDRSTLAEALDSVCGQTYPNIEIIVVNAKGGDHTDPASSCSRFPLQLINQGGKPMGRSAAANAGLEAAQGNLLAFLDDDDLLRPEHVAHLVAALDTHPTAVAAYSRVHALDFNGNLLREFSTPFDAVSLHLANFLPIHAVLFRRQAYTTGARFDEALDLCEDWDFWIQIAQQGDFIFVDAMTAVYRIGRGSGFAIMGDPELARAAEQAVCAKWQTRMNADLFYEVVNRARTFPKLQEAQAHNNHLQFEVKDLKRMLTDSNRMLSEANQAQSELRRLHEDTIAMYENSRSWLITSPLRKISTQVYLAKRAWLGFGLLDWHARLRVLG
;
A
#
# COMPACT_ATOMS: atom_id res chain seq x y z
N MET A 1 -19.81 -19.14 -29.57
CA MET A 1 -19.29 -19.20 -28.20
C MET A 1 -18.06 -18.32 -28.16
N LEU A 2 -18.10 -17.20 -27.49
CA LEU A 2 -16.91 -16.39 -27.25
C LEU A 2 -16.08 -17.18 -26.23
N THR A 3 -14.97 -17.75 -26.68
CA THR A 3 -13.96 -18.34 -25.76
C THR A 3 -13.48 -17.21 -24.87
N THR A 4 -13.72 -17.32 -23.57
CA THR A 4 -13.02 -16.46 -22.59
C THR A 4 -11.52 -16.56 -22.91
N PRO A 5 -10.81 -15.43 -23.07
CA PRO A 5 -9.36 -15.50 -23.30
C PRO A 5 -8.74 -16.30 -22.16
N GLU A 6 -7.94 -17.29 -22.54
CA GLU A 6 -7.24 -18.15 -21.59
C GLU A 6 -6.32 -17.25 -20.75
N GLN A 7 -6.54 -17.25 -19.46
CA GLN A 7 -5.74 -16.41 -18.54
C GLN A 7 -4.28 -16.90 -18.56
N PRO A 8 -3.28 -16.03 -18.80
CA PRO A 8 -1.90 -16.47 -18.90
C PRO A 8 -1.41 -17.12 -17.61
N LEU A 9 -0.62 -18.18 -17.73
CA LEU A 9 0.02 -18.82 -16.58
C LEU A 9 1.06 -17.86 -15.97
N VAL A 10 0.99 -17.68 -14.65
CA VAL A 10 1.94 -16.90 -13.85
C VAL A 10 2.81 -17.85 -13.03
N SER A 11 4.13 -17.79 -13.19
CA SER A 11 5.06 -18.49 -12.32
C SER A 11 5.50 -17.56 -11.20
N ILE A 12 5.25 -17.95 -9.95
CA ILE A 12 5.79 -17.27 -8.77
C ILE A 12 7.00 -18.07 -8.29
N ILE A 13 8.17 -17.45 -8.37
CA ILE A 13 9.46 -18.03 -8.02
C ILE A 13 9.79 -17.58 -6.59
N ILE A 14 9.89 -18.53 -5.66
CA ILE A 14 10.21 -18.27 -4.26
C ILE A 14 11.64 -18.71 -3.98
N ARG A 15 12.52 -17.74 -3.68
CA ARG A 15 13.89 -18.04 -3.23
C ARG A 15 13.84 -18.37 -1.74
N SER A 16 14.16 -19.58 -1.35
CA SER A 16 13.98 -20.04 0.04
C SER A 16 15.29 -20.40 0.72
N MET A 17 15.48 -19.84 1.90
CA MET A 17 16.49 -20.24 2.88
C MET A 17 15.91 -21.20 3.94
N ASP A 18 14.74 -21.80 3.68
CA ASP A 18 14.04 -22.70 4.61
C ASP A 18 13.71 -22.01 5.95
N ARG A 19 13.31 -20.73 5.89
CA ARG A 19 12.92 -19.95 7.06
C ARG A 19 11.51 -20.34 7.52
N SER A 20 11.22 -20.12 8.81
CA SER A 20 9.86 -20.32 9.35
C SER A 20 8.79 -19.42 8.70
N THR A 21 9.19 -18.33 8.06
CA THR A 21 8.33 -17.39 7.34
C THR A 21 7.87 -17.90 5.97
N LEU A 22 8.49 -18.96 5.43
CA LEU A 22 8.12 -19.55 4.13
C LEU A 22 6.64 -19.96 4.08
N ALA A 23 6.11 -20.51 5.17
CA ALA A 23 4.70 -20.90 5.22
C ALA A 23 3.77 -19.70 5.00
N GLU A 24 4.06 -18.56 5.62
CA GLU A 24 3.28 -17.33 5.44
C GLU A 24 3.41 -16.77 4.00
N ALA A 25 4.61 -16.82 3.41
CA ALA A 25 4.83 -16.43 2.02
C ALA A 25 4.00 -17.30 1.07
N LEU A 26 4.01 -18.63 1.26
CA LEU A 26 3.19 -19.58 0.50
C LEU A 26 1.69 -19.37 0.69
N ASP A 27 1.23 -19.14 1.92
CA ASP A 27 -0.16 -18.82 2.22
C ASP A 27 -0.61 -17.56 1.48
N SER A 28 0.26 -16.55 1.38
CA SER A 28 -0.02 -15.32 0.66
C SER A 28 -0.17 -15.53 -0.86
N VAL A 29 0.56 -16.49 -1.42
CA VAL A 29 0.40 -16.92 -2.82
C VAL A 29 -0.86 -17.75 -3.00
N CYS A 30 -1.13 -18.68 -2.10
CA CYS A 30 -2.36 -19.50 -2.13
C CYS A 30 -3.64 -18.65 -2.01
N GLY A 31 -3.55 -17.51 -1.32
CA GLY A 31 -4.64 -16.54 -1.17
C GLY A 31 -4.88 -15.65 -2.39
N GLN A 32 -4.10 -15.76 -3.47
CA GLN A 32 -4.26 -14.90 -4.64
C GLN A 32 -5.62 -15.11 -5.32
N THR A 33 -6.25 -14.01 -5.76
CA THR A 33 -7.52 -14.07 -6.50
C THR A 33 -7.35 -14.54 -7.93
N TYR A 34 -6.17 -14.39 -8.51
CA TYR A 34 -5.83 -14.87 -9.85
C TYR A 34 -5.73 -16.40 -9.86
N PRO A 35 -6.42 -17.11 -10.79
CA PRO A 35 -6.56 -18.56 -10.66
C PRO A 35 -5.47 -19.40 -11.33
N ASN A 36 -4.70 -18.85 -12.28
CA ASN A 36 -3.74 -19.63 -13.09
C ASN A 36 -2.29 -19.31 -12.67
N ILE A 37 -1.86 -19.94 -11.58
CA ILE A 37 -0.54 -19.76 -10.97
C ILE A 37 0.16 -21.12 -10.86
N GLU A 38 1.46 -21.15 -11.05
CA GLU A 38 2.37 -22.19 -10.56
C GLU A 38 3.38 -21.59 -9.58
N ILE A 39 3.85 -22.40 -8.64
CA ILE A 39 4.80 -22.00 -7.60
C ILE A 39 6.09 -22.81 -7.79
N ILE A 40 7.22 -22.12 -7.79
CA ILE A 40 8.53 -22.72 -7.86
C ILE A 40 9.31 -22.29 -6.62
N VAL A 41 9.52 -23.21 -5.70
CA VAL A 41 10.35 -22.98 -4.52
C VAL A 41 11.77 -23.43 -4.85
N VAL A 42 12.72 -22.51 -4.75
CA VAL A 42 14.15 -22.79 -4.99
C VAL A 42 14.84 -22.92 -3.64
N ASN A 43 15.33 -24.09 -3.31
CA ASN A 43 16.14 -24.29 -2.11
C ASN A 43 17.51 -23.63 -2.27
N ALA A 44 17.62 -22.37 -1.83
CA ALA A 44 18.87 -21.62 -1.86
C ALA A 44 19.81 -21.97 -0.68
N LYS A 45 19.26 -22.51 0.41
CA LYS A 45 20.04 -22.98 1.58
C LYS A 45 20.98 -24.13 1.23
N GLY A 46 20.55 -25.00 0.29
CA GLY A 46 21.21 -26.27 -0.02
C GLY A 46 20.90 -27.35 1.02
N GLY A 47 21.31 -28.58 0.71
CA GLY A 47 20.97 -29.76 1.50
C GLY A 47 19.48 -30.03 1.53
N ASP A 48 18.98 -30.66 2.62
CA ASP A 48 17.58 -30.95 2.80
C ASP A 48 16.79 -29.67 3.13
N HIS A 49 15.65 -29.53 2.47
CA HIS A 49 14.70 -28.45 2.67
C HIS A 49 13.37 -29.03 3.17
N THR A 50 12.70 -28.33 4.07
CA THR A 50 11.36 -28.71 4.51
C THR A 50 10.40 -28.76 3.31
N ASP A 51 9.59 -29.85 3.21
CA ASP A 51 8.66 -29.99 2.09
C ASP A 51 7.58 -28.88 2.12
N PRO A 52 7.55 -27.96 1.15
CA PRO A 52 6.58 -26.87 1.13
C PRO A 52 5.21 -27.31 0.57
N ALA A 53 5.05 -28.52 0.08
CA ALA A 53 3.84 -28.97 -0.61
C ALA A 53 2.59 -28.93 0.29
N SER A 54 2.75 -29.10 1.60
CA SER A 54 1.65 -29.03 2.57
C SER A 54 1.11 -27.61 2.79
N SER A 55 1.90 -26.57 2.46
CA SER A 55 1.53 -25.18 2.71
C SER A 55 0.66 -24.55 1.60
N CYS A 56 0.62 -25.16 0.42
CA CYS A 56 -0.25 -24.69 -0.67
C CYS A 56 -0.77 -25.85 -1.52
N SER A 57 -2.04 -26.17 -1.37
CA SER A 57 -2.72 -27.18 -2.18
C SER A 57 -3.50 -26.64 -3.38
N ARG A 58 -3.60 -25.32 -3.51
CA ARG A 58 -4.42 -24.68 -4.55
C ARG A 58 -3.74 -24.62 -5.91
N PHE A 59 -2.43 -24.43 -5.92
CA PHE A 59 -1.64 -24.27 -7.13
C PHE A 59 -0.57 -25.36 -7.24
N PRO A 60 -0.20 -25.79 -8.45
CA PRO A 60 0.95 -26.65 -8.64
C PRO A 60 2.21 -26.05 -8.01
N LEU A 61 2.90 -26.83 -7.19
CA LEU A 61 4.13 -26.43 -6.51
C LEU A 61 5.26 -27.39 -6.83
N GLN A 62 6.40 -26.85 -7.22
CA GLN A 62 7.64 -27.58 -7.45
C GLN A 62 8.73 -27.07 -6.52
N LEU A 63 9.40 -27.99 -5.79
CA LEU A 63 10.63 -27.70 -5.06
C LEU A 63 11.82 -28.12 -5.92
N ILE A 64 12.74 -27.20 -6.18
CA ILE A 64 13.97 -27.48 -6.94
C ILE A 64 15.22 -27.33 -6.05
N ASN A 65 16.34 -27.91 -6.48
CA ASN A 65 17.62 -27.98 -5.75
C ASN A 65 17.53 -28.73 -4.39
N GLN A 66 16.57 -29.65 -4.24
CA GLN A 66 16.53 -30.53 -3.04
C GLN A 66 17.76 -31.39 -2.96
N GLY A 67 18.45 -31.42 -1.81
CA GLY A 67 19.74 -32.11 -1.63
C GLY A 67 20.91 -31.46 -2.36
N GLY A 68 20.70 -30.31 -3.02
CA GLY A 68 21.74 -29.62 -3.81
C GLY A 68 22.71 -28.80 -2.96
N LYS A 69 23.56 -28.04 -3.64
CA LYS A 69 24.49 -27.10 -2.99
C LYS A 69 23.82 -25.80 -2.65
N PRO A 70 24.29 -25.06 -1.63
CA PRO A 70 23.84 -23.67 -1.40
C PRO A 70 24.03 -22.82 -2.65
N MET A 71 23.07 -21.91 -2.87
CA MET A 71 23.03 -20.98 -4.00
C MET A 71 23.03 -19.55 -3.49
N GLY A 72 23.76 -18.65 -4.16
CA GLY A 72 23.58 -17.21 -4.00
C GLY A 72 22.22 -16.76 -4.53
N ARG A 73 21.81 -15.53 -4.20
CA ARG A 73 20.50 -14.96 -4.59
C ARG A 73 20.27 -15.00 -6.09
N SER A 74 21.27 -14.57 -6.86
CA SER A 74 21.25 -14.54 -8.32
C SER A 74 21.14 -15.93 -8.93
N ALA A 75 21.93 -16.90 -8.45
CA ALA A 75 21.89 -18.28 -8.92
C ALA A 75 20.54 -18.94 -8.62
N ALA A 76 19.98 -18.72 -7.43
CA ALA A 76 18.65 -19.20 -7.07
C ALA A 76 17.55 -18.60 -7.96
N ALA A 77 17.63 -17.29 -8.23
CA ALA A 77 16.69 -16.63 -9.13
C ALA A 77 16.77 -17.18 -10.56
N ASN A 78 17.98 -17.38 -11.10
CA ASN A 78 18.20 -17.98 -12.42
C ASN A 78 17.65 -19.41 -12.50
N ALA A 79 17.92 -20.25 -11.50
CA ALA A 79 17.38 -21.61 -11.43
C ALA A 79 15.84 -21.63 -11.43
N GLY A 80 15.22 -20.70 -10.71
CA GLY A 80 13.78 -20.53 -10.73
C GLY A 80 13.24 -20.10 -12.10
N LEU A 81 13.92 -19.17 -12.78
CA LEU A 81 13.57 -18.75 -14.14
C LEU A 81 13.66 -19.90 -15.17
N GLU A 82 14.63 -20.78 -15.02
CA GLU A 82 14.80 -21.94 -15.87
C GLU A 82 13.67 -22.97 -15.68
N ALA A 83 13.23 -23.17 -14.43
CA ALA A 83 12.15 -24.10 -14.11
C ALA A 83 10.75 -23.56 -14.46
N ALA A 84 10.57 -22.24 -14.49
CA ALA A 84 9.29 -21.58 -14.74
C ALA A 84 8.72 -21.90 -16.11
N GLN A 85 7.40 -22.11 -16.19
CA GLN A 85 6.65 -22.38 -17.44
C GLN A 85 5.67 -21.26 -17.80
N GLY A 86 5.38 -20.35 -16.88
CA GLY A 86 4.40 -19.27 -17.07
C GLY A 86 4.77 -18.28 -18.15
N ASN A 87 3.77 -17.66 -18.75
CA ASN A 87 3.93 -16.55 -19.69
C ASN A 87 4.36 -15.26 -18.97
N LEU A 88 4.03 -15.16 -17.70
CA LEU A 88 4.35 -14.08 -16.79
C LEU A 88 5.11 -14.63 -15.60
N LEU A 89 6.09 -13.89 -15.11
CA LEU A 89 7.01 -14.32 -14.08
C LEU A 89 7.05 -13.28 -12.95
N ALA A 90 7.07 -13.74 -11.71
CA ALA A 90 7.26 -12.92 -10.53
C ALA A 90 8.18 -13.61 -9.52
N PHE A 91 8.82 -12.83 -8.68
CA PHE A 91 9.62 -13.33 -7.56
C PHE A 91 8.93 -13.05 -6.24
N LEU A 92 9.24 -13.86 -5.25
CA LEU A 92 8.89 -13.63 -3.85
C LEU A 92 10.03 -14.18 -2.99
N ASP A 93 10.47 -13.44 -1.99
CA ASP A 93 11.40 -13.98 -1.00
C ASP A 93 10.60 -14.70 0.11
N ASP A 94 11.20 -15.68 0.78
CA ASP A 94 10.52 -16.52 1.78
C ASP A 94 10.19 -15.80 3.09
N ASP A 95 10.43 -14.49 3.15
CA ASP A 95 10.08 -13.60 4.26
C ASP A 95 9.13 -12.45 3.88
N ASP A 96 8.68 -12.38 2.61
CA ASP A 96 7.79 -11.33 2.09
C ASP A 96 6.36 -11.86 1.83
N LEU A 97 5.41 -10.94 1.59
CA LEU A 97 4.01 -11.28 1.40
C LEU A 97 3.39 -10.55 0.21
N LEU A 98 2.45 -11.23 -0.45
CA LEU A 98 1.58 -10.65 -1.47
C LEU A 98 0.15 -10.51 -0.91
N ARG A 99 -0.53 -9.41 -1.23
CA ARG A 99 -1.97 -9.28 -0.93
C ARG A 99 -2.81 -10.04 -1.95
N PRO A 100 -4.05 -10.43 -1.64
CA PRO A 100 -4.84 -11.31 -2.49
C PRO A 100 -5.01 -10.87 -3.94
N GLU A 101 -5.05 -9.58 -4.21
CA GLU A 101 -5.29 -9.02 -5.54
C GLU A 101 -4.01 -8.72 -6.32
N HIS A 102 -2.81 -8.99 -5.77
CA HIS A 102 -1.53 -8.58 -6.35
C HIS A 102 -1.37 -9.07 -7.79
N VAL A 103 -1.44 -10.38 -8.01
CA VAL A 103 -1.27 -10.97 -9.34
C VAL A 103 -2.36 -10.50 -10.30
N ALA A 104 -3.61 -10.45 -9.85
CA ALA A 104 -4.73 -10.02 -10.68
C ALA A 104 -4.57 -8.57 -11.18
N HIS A 105 -4.15 -7.66 -10.32
CA HIS A 105 -3.91 -6.26 -10.69
C HIS A 105 -2.78 -6.11 -11.71
N LEU A 106 -1.67 -6.83 -11.52
CA LEU A 106 -0.52 -6.72 -12.42
C LEU A 106 -0.79 -7.39 -13.77
N VAL A 107 -1.49 -8.52 -13.80
CA VAL A 107 -1.94 -9.14 -15.05
C VAL A 107 -2.87 -8.18 -15.82
N ALA A 108 -3.87 -7.62 -15.17
CA ALA A 108 -4.79 -6.68 -15.81
C ALA A 108 -4.06 -5.44 -16.37
N ALA A 109 -3.04 -4.95 -15.69
CA ALA A 109 -2.22 -3.84 -16.17
C ALA A 109 -1.44 -4.23 -17.45
N LEU A 110 -0.84 -5.42 -17.48
CA LEU A 110 -0.15 -5.92 -18.67
C LEU A 110 -1.09 -6.23 -19.84
N ASP A 111 -2.30 -6.69 -19.58
CA ASP A 111 -3.31 -6.97 -20.62
C ASP A 111 -3.76 -5.67 -21.30
N THR A 112 -3.88 -4.58 -20.54
CA THR A 112 -4.25 -3.26 -21.08
C THR A 112 -3.07 -2.52 -21.74
N HIS A 113 -1.84 -2.98 -21.52
CA HIS A 113 -0.61 -2.40 -22.08
C HIS A 113 0.23 -3.49 -22.77
N PRO A 114 -0.13 -3.96 -23.98
CA PRO A 114 0.53 -5.09 -24.64
C PRO A 114 2.01 -4.88 -24.93
N THR A 115 2.46 -3.64 -25.08
CA THR A 115 3.87 -3.27 -25.36
C THR A 115 4.71 -3.16 -24.08
N ALA A 116 4.09 -3.09 -22.91
CA ALA A 116 4.82 -3.06 -21.64
C ALA A 116 5.44 -4.42 -21.35
N VAL A 117 6.68 -4.42 -20.85
CA VAL A 117 7.42 -5.64 -20.51
C VAL A 117 7.16 -6.10 -19.08
N ALA A 118 6.80 -5.20 -18.21
CA ALA A 118 6.51 -5.48 -16.80
C ALA A 118 5.42 -4.56 -16.24
N ALA A 119 4.82 -4.98 -15.13
CA ALA A 119 3.98 -4.15 -14.28
C ALA A 119 4.41 -4.32 -12.83
N TYR A 120 4.25 -3.29 -12.01
CA TYR A 120 4.57 -3.34 -10.59
C TYR A 120 3.63 -2.51 -9.76
N SER A 121 3.51 -2.85 -8.48
CA SER A 121 2.61 -2.21 -7.54
C SER A 121 3.36 -1.44 -6.44
N ARG A 122 2.60 -0.70 -5.63
CA ARG A 122 3.12 -0.13 -4.38
C ARG A 122 3.44 -1.22 -3.38
N VAL A 123 4.48 -0.98 -2.56
CA VAL A 123 4.93 -1.88 -1.50
C VAL A 123 5.01 -1.13 -0.17
N HIS A 124 4.49 -1.75 0.88
CA HIS A 124 4.78 -1.33 2.25
C HIS A 124 5.94 -2.15 2.80
N ALA A 125 7.02 -1.47 3.16
CA ALA A 125 8.09 -2.06 3.95
C ALA A 125 7.73 -1.97 5.44
N LEU A 126 7.55 -3.12 6.08
CA LEU A 126 7.14 -3.24 7.47
C LEU A 126 8.23 -3.92 8.29
N ASP A 127 8.34 -3.58 9.57
CA ASP A 127 9.06 -4.43 10.52
C ASP A 127 8.22 -5.68 10.88
N PHE A 128 8.81 -6.64 11.62
CA PHE A 128 8.10 -7.84 12.06
C PHE A 128 6.98 -7.57 13.10
N ASN A 129 6.87 -6.35 13.63
CA ASN A 129 5.76 -5.92 14.48
C ASN A 129 4.62 -5.28 13.67
N GLY A 130 4.79 -5.14 12.33
CA GLY A 130 3.81 -4.52 11.44
C GLY A 130 3.90 -3.00 11.36
N ASN A 131 4.93 -2.38 11.91
CA ASN A 131 5.12 -0.93 11.80
C ASN A 131 5.64 -0.57 10.41
N LEU A 132 5.03 0.46 9.81
CA LEU A 132 5.45 0.96 8.49
C LEU A 132 6.79 1.70 8.63
N LEU A 133 7.80 1.21 7.92
CA LEU A 133 9.14 1.80 7.86
C LEU A 133 9.31 2.65 6.60
N ARG A 134 8.79 2.19 5.47
CA ARG A 134 8.93 2.86 4.17
C ARG A 134 7.78 2.45 3.23
N GLU A 135 7.44 3.31 2.29
CA GLU A 135 6.58 3.01 1.16
C GLU A 135 7.36 3.14 -0.15
N PHE A 136 7.20 2.15 -1.03
CA PHE A 136 7.69 2.21 -2.40
C PHE A 136 6.48 2.49 -3.31
N SER A 137 6.44 3.69 -3.88
CA SER A 137 5.32 4.19 -4.69
C SER A 137 5.78 5.11 -5.82
N THR A 138 7.02 4.93 -6.26
CA THR A 138 7.62 5.77 -7.30
C THR A 138 7.10 5.35 -8.68
N PRO A 139 6.50 6.23 -9.48
CA PRO A 139 6.19 5.95 -10.87
C PRO A 139 7.44 5.59 -11.69
N PHE A 140 7.26 4.75 -12.72
CA PHE A 140 8.38 4.27 -13.53
C PHE A 140 9.03 5.40 -14.33
N ASP A 141 10.34 5.43 -14.27
CA ASP A 141 11.20 6.25 -15.11
C ASP A 141 12.50 5.48 -15.37
N ALA A 142 12.70 5.06 -16.60
CA ALA A 142 13.84 4.24 -16.99
C ALA A 142 15.20 4.94 -16.72
N VAL A 143 15.27 6.26 -16.84
CA VAL A 143 16.49 7.02 -16.52
C VAL A 143 16.75 7.03 -15.01
N SER A 144 15.72 7.24 -14.21
CA SER A 144 15.81 7.22 -12.74
C SER A 144 16.20 5.84 -12.21
N LEU A 145 15.84 4.77 -12.92
CA LEU A 145 16.25 3.41 -12.55
C LEU A 145 17.78 3.22 -12.62
N HIS A 146 18.50 3.98 -13.42
CA HIS A 146 19.98 3.99 -13.42
C HIS A 146 20.59 4.73 -12.23
N LEU A 147 19.78 5.49 -11.46
CA LEU A 147 20.25 6.23 -10.29
C LEU A 147 19.99 5.51 -8.98
N ALA A 148 18.89 4.77 -8.90
CA ALA A 148 18.49 4.06 -7.69
C ALA A 148 17.51 2.93 -7.99
N ASN A 149 17.57 1.86 -7.20
CA ASN A 149 16.52 0.83 -7.21
C ASN A 149 15.31 1.30 -6.40
N PHE A 150 14.18 1.44 -7.06
CA PHE A 150 12.88 1.73 -6.44
C PHE A 150 11.85 0.60 -6.66
N LEU A 151 12.29 -0.54 -7.19
CA LEU A 151 11.46 -1.68 -7.56
C LEU A 151 11.83 -2.91 -6.70
N PRO A 152 11.21 -3.09 -5.51
CA PRO A 152 11.39 -4.32 -4.74
C PRO A 152 11.07 -5.55 -5.58
N ILE A 153 11.85 -6.61 -5.43
CA ILE A 153 11.80 -7.77 -6.33
C ILE A 153 10.41 -8.41 -6.41
N HIS A 154 9.67 -8.47 -5.29
CA HIS A 154 8.34 -9.07 -5.20
C HIS A 154 7.20 -8.13 -5.63
N ALA A 155 7.52 -6.88 -5.97
CA ALA A 155 6.54 -5.94 -6.50
C ALA A 155 6.22 -6.16 -7.98
N VAL A 156 7.08 -6.86 -8.72
CA VAL A 156 7.13 -6.85 -10.19
C VAL A 156 6.65 -8.16 -10.78
N LEU A 157 5.73 -8.06 -11.73
CA LEU A 157 5.33 -9.11 -12.66
C LEU A 157 5.84 -8.72 -14.05
N PHE A 158 6.56 -9.61 -14.73
CA PHE A 158 7.15 -9.33 -16.03
C PHE A 158 6.88 -10.43 -17.04
N ARG A 159 6.92 -10.08 -18.33
CA ARG A 159 6.71 -11.04 -19.41
C ARG A 159 7.91 -11.96 -19.54
N ARG A 160 7.65 -13.25 -19.70
CA ARG A 160 8.69 -14.28 -19.95
C ARG A 160 9.58 -13.91 -21.13
N GLN A 161 9.08 -13.15 -22.10
CA GLN A 161 9.87 -12.70 -23.23
C GLN A 161 11.14 -11.99 -22.80
N ALA A 162 11.10 -11.16 -21.75
CA ALA A 162 12.28 -10.46 -21.25
C ALA A 162 13.40 -11.44 -20.84
N TYR A 163 13.02 -12.56 -20.20
CA TYR A 163 13.95 -13.66 -19.88
C TYR A 163 14.45 -14.36 -21.14
N THR A 164 13.57 -14.72 -22.09
CA THR A 164 13.97 -15.48 -23.31
C THR A 164 14.82 -14.64 -24.26
N THR A 165 14.75 -13.33 -24.20
CA THR A 165 15.62 -12.39 -24.96
C THR A 165 16.95 -12.11 -24.27
N GLY A 166 17.22 -12.72 -23.12
CA GLY A 166 18.56 -12.76 -22.53
C GLY A 166 18.74 -12.09 -21.18
N ALA A 167 17.68 -11.50 -20.58
CA ALA A 167 17.81 -10.96 -19.21
C ALA A 167 18.11 -12.09 -18.20
N ARG A 168 19.14 -11.91 -17.39
CA ARG A 168 19.61 -12.86 -16.37
C ARG A 168 20.10 -12.13 -15.15
N PHE A 169 19.92 -12.75 -14.00
CA PHE A 169 20.60 -12.30 -12.79
C PHE A 169 22.10 -12.52 -12.94
N ASP A 170 22.89 -11.52 -12.62
CA ASP A 170 24.35 -11.60 -12.64
C ASP A 170 24.84 -12.23 -11.35
N GLU A 171 25.39 -13.45 -11.46
CA GLU A 171 25.86 -14.23 -10.30
C GLU A 171 27.11 -13.64 -9.63
N ALA A 172 27.74 -12.64 -10.23
CA ALA A 172 28.79 -11.85 -9.60
C ALA A 172 28.26 -10.76 -8.65
N LEU A 173 26.93 -10.53 -8.63
CA LEU A 173 26.28 -9.56 -7.74
C LEU A 173 25.61 -10.29 -6.57
N ASP A 174 26.15 -10.11 -5.36
CA ASP A 174 25.57 -10.67 -4.13
C ASP A 174 24.42 -9.80 -3.57
N LEU A 175 24.43 -8.50 -3.90
CA LEU A 175 23.43 -7.51 -3.51
C LEU A 175 23.10 -6.62 -4.70
N CYS A 176 21.90 -6.02 -4.69
CA CYS A 176 21.38 -5.21 -5.80
C CYS A 176 21.25 -6.00 -7.12
N GLU A 177 21.17 -7.33 -7.04
CA GLU A 177 20.99 -8.24 -8.16
C GLU A 177 19.67 -7.98 -8.90
N ASP A 178 18.64 -7.62 -8.16
CA ASP A 178 17.32 -7.22 -8.68
C ASP A 178 17.40 -5.89 -9.44
N TRP A 179 18.16 -4.92 -8.93
CA TRP A 179 18.38 -3.65 -9.61
C TRP A 179 19.02 -3.83 -10.98
N ASP A 180 20.09 -4.59 -11.05
CA ASP A 180 20.74 -4.95 -12.31
C ASP A 180 19.76 -5.63 -13.28
N PHE A 181 18.97 -6.58 -12.77
CA PHE A 181 17.99 -7.31 -13.56
C PHE A 181 16.88 -6.40 -14.11
N TRP A 182 16.37 -5.47 -13.29
CA TRP A 182 15.35 -4.51 -13.74
C TRP A 182 15.88 -3.56 -14.80
N ILE A 183 17.13 -3.11 -14.71
CA ILE A 183 17.75 -2.31 -15.77
C ILE A 183 17.82 -3.09 -17.09
N GLN A 184 18.15 -4.39 -17.06
CA GLN A 184 18.16 -5.23 -18.27
C GLN A 184 16.75 -5.34 -18.89
N ILE A 185 15.72 -5.53 -18.08
CA ILE A 185 14.33 -5.63 -18.55
C ILE A 185 13.85 -4.28 -19.08
N ALA A 186 14.20 -3.19 -18.42
CA ALA A 186 13.81 -1.82 -18.83
C ALA A 186 14.38 -1.42 -20.20
N GLN A 187 15.44 -2.06 -20.67
CA GLN A 187 15.95 -1.86 -22.05
C GLN A 187 15.05 -2.50 -23.13
N GLN A 188 14.12 -3.36 -22.73
CA GLN A 188 13.23 -4.06 -23.65
C GLN A 188 11.84 -3.44 -23.74
N GLY A 189 11.50 -2.52 -22.85
CA GLY A 189 10.22 -1.81 -22.83
C GLY A 189 9.89 -1.20 -21.47
N ASP A 190 8.73 -0.55 -21.41
CA ASP A 190 8.28 0.17 -20.23
C ASP A 190 7.69 -0.75 -19.14
N PHE A 191 7.72 -0.25 -17.91
CA PHE A 191 7.05 -0.84 -16.76
C PHE A 191 5.79 -0.02 -16.43
N ILE A 192 4.68 -0.69 -16.18
CA ILE A 192 3.43 -0.03 -15.78
C ILE A 192 3.35 0.02 -14.26
N PHE A 193 3.23 1.22 -13.73
CA PHE A 193 2.98 1.43 -12.31
C PHE A 193 1.48 1.29 -12.01
N VAL A 194 1.16 0.35 -11.13
CA VAL A 194 -0.19 0.13 -10.60
C VAL A 194 -0.26 0.81 -9.23
N ASP A 195 -1.04 1.88 -9.13
CA ASP A 195 -1.20 2.64 -7.88
C ASP A 195 -2.11 1.92 -6.88
N ALA A 196 -1.73 0.69 -6.53
CA ALA A 196 -2.39 -0.14 -5.53
C ALA A 196 -1.33 -0.76 -4.62
N MET A 197 -1.57 -0.75 -3.32
CA MET A 197 -0.66 -1.33 -2.33
C MET A 197 -0.97 -2.82 -2.18
N THR A 198 -0.21 -3.67 -2.90
CA THR A 198 -0.51 -5.10 -3.00
C THR A 198 0.64 -6.02 -2.59
N ALA A 199 1.78 -5.49 -2.17
CA ALA A 199 2.90 -6.28 -1.68
C ALA A 199 3.44 -5.72 -0.35
N VAL A 200 4.01 -6.60 0.46
CA VAL A 200 4.59 -6.27 1.76
C VAL A 200 6.02 -6.79 1.81
N TYR A 201 6.95 -5.88 2.03
CA TYR A 201 8.36 -6.16 2.27
C TYR A 201 8.62 -6.22 3.77
N ARG A 202 9.00 -7.38 4.29
CA ARG A 202 9.32 -7.53 5.71
C ARG A 202 10.80 -7.28 5.97
N ILE A 203 11.09 -6.21 6.71
CA ILE A 203 12.47 -5.82 7.05
C ILE A 203 12.83 -6.38 8.41
N GLY A 204 13.84 -7.26 8.44
CA GLY A 204 14.38 -7.86 9.64
C GLY A 204 15.88 -8.10 9.57
N ARG A 205 16.45 -8.67 10.63
CA ARG A 205 17.87 -9.01 10.67
C ARG A 205 18.18 -10.02 9.55
N GLY A 206 19.12 -9.65 8.67
CA GLY A 206 19.54 -10.49 7.53
C GLY A 206 18.72 -10.28 6.24
N SER A 207 17.73 -9.39 6.22
CA SER A 207 17.13 -8.93 4.97
C SER A 207 18.16 -8.14 4.14
N GLY A 208 18.01 -8.15 2.82
CA GLY A 208 18.87 -7.34 1.93
C GLY A 208 18.88 -5.86 2.32
N PHE A 209 17.71 -5.32 2.73
CA PHE A 209 17.59 -3.95 3.20
C PHE A 209 18.34 -3.70 4.51
N ALA A 210 18.36 -4.66 5.45
CA ALA A 210 19.12 -4.53 6.70
C ALA A 210 20.65 -4.59 6.45
N ILE A 211 21.08 -5.38 5.45
CA ILE A 211 22.48 -5.41 5.00
C ILE A 211 22.86 -4.09 4.33
N MET A 212 21.96 -3.51 3.52
CA MET A 212 22.12 -2.18 2.92
C MET A 212 22.13 -1.05 3.95
N GLY A 213 21.78 -1.33 5.21
CA GLY A 213 21.98 -0.41 6.35
C GLY A 213 23.45 -0.26 6.77
N ASP A 214 24.35 -1.16 6.33
CA ASP A 214 25.79 -0.98 6.41
C ASP A 214 26.27 -0.09 5.26
N PRO A 215 26.77 1.14 5.53
CA PRO A 215 27.10 2.09 4.46
C PRO A 215 28.21 1.62 3.52
N GLU A 216 29.15 0.78 4.00
CA GLU A 216 30.26 0.29 3.18
C GLU A 216 29.79 -0.82 2.24
N LEU A 217 28.98 -1.76 2.75
CA LEU A 217 28.40 -2.84 1.93
C LEU A 217 27.40 -2.28 0.90
N ALA A 218 26.54 -1.37 1.32
CA ALA A 218 25.60 -0.69 0.44
C ALA A 218 26.33 0.01 -0.72
N ARG A 219 27.34 0.82 -0.38
CA ARG A 219 28.14 1.53 -1.37
C ARG A 219 28.86 0.59 -2.34
N ALA A 220 29.43 -0.50 -1.83
CA ALA A 220 30.12 -1.47 -2.69
C ALA A 220 29.16 -2.15 -3.68
N ALA A 221 27.97 -2.54 -3.21
CA ALA A 221 26.94 -3.15 -4.05
C ALA A 221 26.42 -2.19 -5.12
N GLU A 222 26.08 -0.96 -4.74
CA GLU A 222 25.64 0.08 -5.67
C GLU A 222 26.75 0.40 -6.71
N GLN A 223 28.00 0.53 -6.27
CA GLN A 223 29.12 0.76 -7.17
C GLN A 223 29.30 -0.37 -8.17
N ALA A 224 29.09 -1.64 -7.80
CA ALA A 224 29.19 -2.77 -8.71
C ALA A 224 28.16 -2.67 -9.85
N VAL A 225 26.90 -2.34 -9.54
CA VAL A 225 25.86 -2.10 -10.55
C VAL A 225 26.20 -0.89 -11.41
N CYS A 226 26.60 0.23 -10.80
CA CYS A 226 27.02 1.43 -11.55
C CYS A 226 28.21 1.16 -12.48
N ALA A 227 29.24 0.43 -12.02
CA ALA A 227 30.40 0.09 -12.82
C ALA A 227 30.04 -0.78 -14.05
N LYS A 228 29.08 -1.70 -13.88
CA LYS A 228 28.57 -2.51 -14.98
C LYS A 228 27.84 -1.68 -16.03
N TRP A 229 26.99 -0.76 -15.60
CA TRP A 229 26.11 -0.02 -16.50
C TRP A 229 26.72 1.22 -17.11
N GLN A 230 27.65 1.90 -16.43
CA GLN A 230 28.33 3.08 -16.99
C GLN A 230 29.04 2.82 -18.33
N THR A 231 29.55 1.62 -18.53
CA THR A 231 30.24 1.22 -19.76
C THR A 231 29.28 0.88 -20.91
N ARG A 232 28.00 0.74 -20.61
CA ARG A 232 26.93 0.39 -21.56
C ARG A 232 26.04 1.57 -21.94
N MET A 233 26.19 2.73 -21.26
CA MET A 233 25.48 3.95 -21.58
C MET A 233 26.07 4.60 -22.82
N ASN A 234 25.21 5.01 -23.76
CA ASN A 234 25.60 5.96 -24.80
C ASN A 234 25.63 7.39 -24.23
N ALA A 235 26.12 8.35 -25.03
CA ALA A 235 26.27 9.72 -24.59
C ALA A 235 24.94 10.38 -24.19
N ASP A 236 23.85 10.06 -24.91
CA ASP A 236 22.52 10.63 -24.65
C ASP A 236 21.96 10.11 -23.34
N LEU A 237 21.99 8.79 -23.11
CA LEU A 237 21.55 8.21 -21.85
C LEU A 237 22.39 8.72 -20.67
N PHE A 238 23.71 8.81 -20.85
CA PHE A 238 24.60 9.35 -19.82
C PHE A 238 24.23 10.81 -19.46
N TYR A 239 23.98 11.63 -20.48
CA TYR A 239 23.54 13.02 -20.29
C TYR A 239 22.21 13.09 -19.51
N GLU A 240 21.23 12.27 -19.89
CA GLU A 240 19.94 12.21 -19.21
C GLU A 240 20.07 11.76 -17.75
N VAL A 241 20.90 10.75 -17.46
CA VAL A 241 21.19 10.28 -16.10
C VAL A 241 21.82 11.41 -15.27
N VAL A 242 22.83 12.11 -15.80
CA VAL A 242 23.45 13.25 -15.11
C VAL A 242 22.45 14.38 -14.88
N ASN A 243 21.62 14.68 -15.86
CA ASN A 243 20.59 15.72 -15.75
C ASN A 243 19.53 15.33 -14.70
N ARG A 244 19.11 14.07 -14.69
CA ARG A 244 18.18 13.54 -13.71
C ARG A 244 18.78 13.56 -12.29
N ALA A 245 20.05 13.20 -12.14
CA ALA A 245 20.76 13.22 -10.85
C ALA A 245 20.76 14.63 -10.22
N ARG A 246 20.82 15.69 -11.03
CA ARG A 246 20.74 17.08 -10.53
C ARG A 246 19.37 17.46 -9.97
N THR A 247 18.31 16.84 -10.46
CA THR A 247 16.91 17.10 -10.07
C THR A 247 16.37 16.07 -9.07
N PHE A 248 16.97 14.89 -9.01
CA PHE A 248 16.50 13.76 -8.22
C PHE A 248 16.38 14.07 -6.71
N PRO A 249 17.32 14.73 -6.04
CA PRO A 249 17.18 15.09 -4.63
C PRO A 249 15.94 15.96 -4.38
N LYS A 250 15.71 16.97 -5.25
CA LYS A 250 14.54 17.85 -5.13
C LYS A 250 13.23 17.10 -5.34
N LEU A 251 13.22 16.12 -6.25
CA LEU A 251 12.06 15.29 -6.51
C LEU A 251 11.77 14.36 -5.31
N GLN A 252 12.79 13.78 -4.72
CA GLN A 252 12.66 12.96 -3.50
C GLN A 252 12.15 13.78 -2.31
N GLU A 253 12.67 14.98 -2.08
CA GLU A 253 12.18 15.90 -1.05
C GLU A 253 10.71 16.28 -1.28
N ALA A 254 10.34 16.61 -2.52
CA ALA A 254 8.96 16.92 -2.87
C ALA A 254 8.04 15.71 -2.69
N GLN A 255 8.49 14.53 -3.04
CA GLN A 255 7.74 13.28 -2.87
C GLN A 255 7.56 12.90 -1.39
N ALA A 256 8.63 13.03 -0.59
CA ALA A 256 8.57 12.83 0.86
C ALA A 256 7.61 13.82 1.52
N HIS A 257 7.65 15.09 1.11
CA HIS A 257 6.71 16.10 1.57
C HIS A 257 5.26 15.80 1.18
N ASN A 258 5.03 15.39 -0.07
CA ASN A 258 3.70 15.00 -0.54
C ASN A 258 3.14 13.78 0.22
N ASN A 259 3.98 12.77 0.47
CA ASN A 259 3.59 11.60 1.25
C ASN A 259 3.23 11.99 2.70
N HIS A 260 3.99 12.90 3.30
CA HIS A 260 3.68 13.45 4.63
C HIS A 260 2.32 14.18 4.64
N LEU A 261 2.08 15.05 3.64
CA LEU A 261 0.81 15.74 3.50
C LEU A 261 -0.36 14.77 3.27
N GLN A 262 -0.18 13.71 2.49
CA GLN A 262 -1.21 12.68 2.31
C GLN A 262 -1.52 11.94 3.60
N PHE A 263 -0.51 11.68 4.43
CA PHE A 263 -0.70 11.08 5.75
C PHE A 263 -1.48 12.02 6.66
N GLU A 264 -1.12 13.30 6.72
CA GLU A 264 -1.87 14.32 7.50
C GLU A 264 -3.33 14.44 7.03
N VAL A 265 -3.57 14.46 5.71
CA VAL A 265 -4.93 14.50 5.15
C VAL A 265 -5.73 13.26 5.54
N LYS A 266 -5.11 12.08 5.56
CA LYS A 266 -5.76 10.83 5.99
C LYS A 266 -6.13 10.88 7.47
N ASP A 267 -5.25 11.41 8.30
CA ASP A 267 -5.46 11.53 9.74
C ASP A 267 -6.56 12.56 10.06
N LEU A 268 -6.54 13.71 9.38
CA LEU A 268 -7.59 14.72 9.46
C LEU A 268 -8.97 14.17 9.01
N LYS A 269 -9.03 13.38 7.95
CA LYS A 269 -10.26 12.72 7.51
C LYS A 269 -10.79 11.75 8.57
N ARG A 270 -9.91 11.01 9.24
CA ARG A 270 -10.28 10.12 10.35
C ARG A 270 -10.85 10.92 11.52
N MET A 271 -10.14 11.98 11.94
CA MET A 271 -10.62 12.87 13.01
C MET A 271 -11.98 13.51 12.68
N LEU A 272 -12.19 13.93 11.43
CA LEU A 272 -13.46 14.47 10.95
C LEU A 272 -14.58 13.42 11.04
N THR A 273 -14.30 12.18 10.65
CA THR A 273 -15.28 11.08 10.75
C THR A 273 -15.66 10.80 12.20
N ASP A 274 -14.69 10.77 13.11
CA ASP A 274 -14.94 10.57 14.53
C ASP A 274 -15.72 11.75 15.14
N SER A 275 -15.38 12.98 14.76
CA SER A 275 -16.12 14.19 15.19
C SER A 275 -17.58 14.18 14.71
N ASN A 276 -17.81 13.79 13.44
CA ASN A 276 -19.17 13.68 12.89
C ASN A 276 -19.98 12.60 13.61
N ARG A 277 -19.36 11.47 13.99
CA ARG A 277 -19.99 10.44 14.81
C ARG A 277 -20.40 10.99 16.18
N MET A 278 -19.49 11.67 16.89
CA MET A 278 -19.78 12.29 18.19
C MET A 278 -20.90 13.33 18.11
N LEU A 279 -20.92 14.12 17.03
CA LEU A 279 -22.00 15.11 16.79
C LEU A 279 -23.35 14.42 16.57
N SER A 280 -23.38 13.31 15.84
CA SER A 280 -24.58 12.50 15.64
C SER A 280 -25.12 11.93 16.94
N GLU A 281 -24.23 11.37 17.78
CA GLU A 281 -24.58 10.85 19.11
C GLU A 281 -25.12 11.95 20.03
N ALA A 282 -24.48 13.13 20.04
CA ALA A 282 -24.93 14.27 20.80
C ALA A 282 -26.33 14.78 20.35
N ASN A 283 -26.57 14.81 19.03
CA ASN A 283 -27.89 15.19 18.49
C ASN A 283 -28.97 14.16 18.84
N GLN A 284 -28.67 12.89 18.86
CA GLN A 284 -29.58 11.84 19.32
C GLN A 284 -29.92 12.00 20.80
N ALA A 285 -28.91 12.18 21.65
CA ALA A 285 -29.11 12.42 23.08
C ALA A 285 -29.94 13.68 23.36
N GLN A 286 -29.71 14.75 22.60
CA GLN A 286 -30.51 15.97 22.70
C GLN A 286 -31.98 15.75 22.31
N SER A 287 -32.21 14.97 21.26
CA SER A 287 -33.56 14.62 20.81
C SER A 287 -34.31 13.79 21.85
N GLU A 288 -33.62 12.88 22.49
CA GLU A 288 -34.17 12.02 23.56
C GLU A 288 -34.48 12.81 24.81
N LEU A 289 -33.61 13.76 25.19
CA LEU A 289 -33.87 14.71 26.29
C LEU A 289 -35.08 15.60 26.04
N ARG A 290 -35.25 16.10 24.81
CA ARG A 290 -36.45 16.87 24.42
C ARG A 290 -37.71 16.04 24.57
N ARG A 291 -37.72 14.80 24.11
CA ARG A 291 -38.84 13.88 24.23
C ARG A 291 -39.18 13.60 25.69
N LEU A 292 -38.19 13.30 26.53
CA LEU A 292 -38.38 13.13 27.97
C LEU A 292 -38.95 14.38 28.63
N HIS A 293 -38.52 15.57 28.22
CA HIS A 293 -39.03 16.84 28.72
C HIS A 293 -40.50 17.06 28.32
N GLU A 294 -40.85 16.76 27.06
CA GLU A 294 -42.25 16.86 26.57
C GLU A 294 -43.16 15.84 27.28
N ASP A 295 -42.69 14.59 27.45
CA ASP A 295 -43.43 13.56 28.20
C ASP A 295 -43.65 13.96 29.68
N THR A 296 -42.65 14.59 30.30
CA THR A 296 -42.72 15.09 31.66
C THR A 296 -43.75 16.23 31.78
N ILE A 297 -43.74 17.18 30.83
CA ILE A 297 -44.75 18.26 30.79
C ILE A 297 -46.13 17.67 30.62
N ALA A 298 -46.33 16.75 29.69
CA ALA A 298 -47.62 16.09 29.45
C ALA A 298 -48.11 15.32 30.69
N MET A 299 -47.23 14.66 31.42
CA MET A 299 -47.56 13.99 32.67
C MET A 299 -47.99 14.97 33.77
N TYR A 300 -47.35 16.16 33.88
CA TYR A 300 -47.73 17.20 34.78
C TYR A 300 -49.09 17.82 34.39
N GLU A 301 -49.33 18.11 33.12
CA GLU A 301 -50.55 18.71 32.59
C GLU A 301 -51.76 17.77 32.78
N ASN A 302 -51.58 16.47 32.74
CA ASN A 302 -52.61 15.47 32.96
C ASN A 302 -52.79 15.10 34.44
N SER A 303 -51.98 15.64 35.36
CA SER A 303 -52.11 15.35 36.78
C SER A 303 -53.40 16.01 37.35
N ARG A 304 -54.08 15.33 38.29
CA ARG A 304 -55.29 15.88 38.96
C ARG A 304 -55.02 17.26 39.59
N SER A 305 -53.84 17.47 40.17
CA SER A 305 -53.44 18.75 40.74
C SER A 305 -53.34 19.87 39.71
N TRP A 306 -52.78 19.53 38.50
CA TRP A 306 -52.67 20.47 37.40
C TRP A 306 -54.03 20.85 36.80
N LEU A 307 -54.94 19.87 36.67
CA LEU A 307 -56.33 20.13 36.17
C LEU A 307 -57.09 21.00 37.10
N ILE A 308 -57.03 20.79 38.43
CA ILE A 308 -57.73 21.57 39.46
C ILE A 308 -57.24 23.03 39.49
N THR A 309 -55.94 23.28 39.31
CA THR A 309 -55.30 24.60 39.36
C THR A 309 -55.18 25.29 37.99
N SER A 310 -55.62 24.67 36.91
CA SER A 310 -55.58 25.17 35.53
C SER A 310 -56.17 26.54 35.34
N PRO A 311 -57.38 26.85 35.89
CA PRO A 311 -57.98 28.18 35.75
C PRO A 311 -57.16 29.31 36.38
N LEU A 312 -56.53 29.05 37.53
CA LEU A 312 -55.66 29.99 38.23
C LEU A 312 -54.38 30.30 37.51
N ARG A 313 -53.79 29.28 36.86
CA ARG A 313 -52.58 29.44 36.06
C ARG A 313 -52.77 30.21 34.76
N LYS A 314 -53.91 29.99 34.08
CA LYS A 314 -54.24 30.78 32.87
C LYS A 314 -54.33 32.28 33.21
N ILE A 315 -54.84 32.62 34.35
CA ILE A 315 -54.88 34.02 34.84
C ILE A 315 -53.44 34.50 35.13
N SER A 316 -52.66 33.71 35.87
CA SER A 316 -51.25 34.02 36.19
C SER A 316 -50.40 34.21 34.95
N THR A 317 -50.52 33.31 33.95
CA THR A 317 -49.76 33.37 32.68
C THR A 317 -50.14 34.60 31.87
N GLN A 318 -51.42 34.95 31.80
CA GLN A 318 -51.84 36.16 31.12
C GLN A 318 -51.31 37.43 31.80
N VAL A 319 -51.31 37.45 33.12
CA VAL A 319 -50.75 38.58 33.92
C VAL A 319 -49.20 38.64 33.70
N TYR A 320 -48.51 37.52 33.65
CA TYR A 320 -47.07 37.47 33.35
C TYR A 320 -46.78 37.97 31.95
N LEU A 321 -47.50 37.52 30.93
CA LEU A 321 -47.34 37.95 29.54
C LEU A 321 -47.61 39.41 29.36
N ALA A 322 -48.69 39.93 29.99
CA ALA A 322 -49.00 41.34 29.99
C ALA A 322 -47.88 42.18 30.65
N LYS A 323 -47.35 41.71 31.79
CA LYS A 323 -46.27 42.37 32.50
C LYS A 323 -44.97 42.36 31.67
N ARG A 324 -44.65 41.24 30.93
CA ARG A 324 -43.51 41.14 30.05
C ARG A 324 -43.63 42.00 28.78
N ALA A 325 -44.86 42.13 28.21
CA ALA A 325 -45.12 43.05 27.11
C ALA A 325 -44.95 44.51 27.56
N TRP A 326 -45.41 44.87 28.78
CA TRP A 326 -45.22 46.19 29.32
C TRP A 326 -43.75 46.53 29.58
N LEU A 327 -42.94 45.57 30.10
CA LEU A 327 -41.55 45.75 30.31
C LEU A 327 -40.77 45.76 28.97
N GLY A 328 -41.21 45.00 27.94
CA GLY A 328 -40.63 44.98 26.58
C GLY A 328 -40.81 46.32 25.86
N PHE A 329 -41.95 47.00 26.07
CA PHE A 329 -42.14 48.33 25.52
C PHE A 329 -41.16 49.36 26.14
N GLY A 330 -40.86 49.25 27.43
CA GLY A 330 -39.89 50.12 28.09
C GLY A 330 -38.47 49.95 27.62
N LEU A 331 -38.03 48.68 27.24
CA LEU A 331 -36.71 48.39 26.75
C LEU A 331 -36.49 48.82 25.29
N LEU A 332 -37.51 48.74 24.44
CA LEU A 332 -37.44 49.20 23.06
C LEU A 332 -37.27 50.70 22.94
N ASP A 333 -37.90 51.46 23.82
CA ASP A 333 -37.81 52.93 23.87
C ASP A 333 -36.40 53.37 24.37
N TRP A 334 -35.79 52.60 25.27
CA TRP A 334 -34.47 52.87 25.79
C TRP A 334 -33.36 52.58 24.73
N HIS A 335 -33.46 51.49 23.94
CA HIS A 335 -32.54 51.17 22.84
C HIS A 335 -32.68 52.13 21.65
N ALA A 336 -33.87 52.68 21.40
CA ALA A 336 -34.09 53.70 20.37
C ALA A 336 -33.40 55.02 20.74
N ARG A 337 -33.42 55.40 22.03
CA ARG A 337 -32.75 56.63 22.52
C ARG A 337 -31.22 56.54 22.53
N LEU A 338 -30.63 55.35 22.67
CA LEU A 338 -29.18 55.15 22.61
C LEU A 338 -28.61 55.22 21.18
N ARG A 339 -29.43 55.06 20.13
CA ARG A 339 -29.00 55.21 18.73
C ARG A 339 -28.99 56.62 18.20
N VAL A 340 -29.55 57.56 18.97
CA VAL A 340 -29.60 58.99 18.58
C VAL A 340 -28.48 59.79 19.24
N LEU A 341 -27.72 59.18 20.18
CA LEU A 341 -26.62 59.81 20.90
C LEU A 341 -25.24 59.21 20.62
N GLY A 342 -25.10 58.32 19.63
CA GLY A 342 -23.86 57.80 19.08
C GLY A 342 -23.89 57.85 17.56
#